data_8cffb1c2a383e6445ecfa6217e53c4ba
#
_entry.id   8cffb1c2a383e6445ecfa6217e53c4ba
#
_cell.length_a   1.000
_cell.length_b   1.000
_cell.length_c   1.000
_cell.angle_alpha   90.00
_cell.angle_beta   90.00
_cell.angle_gamma   90.00
#
_symmetry.space_group_name_H-M   'P 1'
#
loop_
_entity.id
_entity.type
_entity.pdbx_description
1 polymer ?
#
loop_
_entity_poly.entity_id
_entity_poly.type
_entity_poly.pdbx_seq_one_letter_code
_entity_poly.pdbx_strand_id
1 'polypeptide(L)'
;MERDIQYIRHQDIDKSKWDQCIGQATNGLIYGYSFYLDQMARNWDALVLNDYEAVMPLTWNSRWGIKYLYQPFITAQLGVFGQSVTNGICDDFIKAIPPSFRYIDILLNAGNQPQSSTVTKRSNFILPLNRPYEVLANQYNENLKRNIKKSAQADLTLRTDIDVDGVIRLAAAQMREHGHESADNINRFRKLFTVLKEKKMARTYGIFQGEQLGASAVFFFSHQRVYYILVGNHPSGREMGASHALIDALIQEQAGTNNTLDFEGSDIPGLAAYYRAFGAIEEPYPALRINRLPFFLKWLKK
;
A
#
# COMPACT_ATOMS: atom_id res chain seq x y z
N MET A 1 -21.23 -26.73 -4.37
CA MET A 1 -20.35 -26.76 -5.53
C MET A 1 -18.91 -26.87 -5.04
N GLU A 2 -18.14 -27.78 -5.59
CA GLU A 2 -16.70 -27.90 -5.31
C GLU A 2 -16.03 -26.64 -5.86
N ARG A 3 -15.20 -25.98 -5.06
CA ARG A 3 -14.49 -24.77 -5.46
C ARG A 3 -13.26 -25.19 -6.24
N ASP A 4 -13.23 -24.85 -7.53
CA ASP A 4 -12.08 -25.13 -8.39
C ASP A 4 -11.10 -23.93 -8.31
N ILE A 5 -10.04 -24.06 -7.50
CA ILE A 5 -8.97 -23.08 -7.41
C ILE A 5 -7.78 -23.56 -8.23
N GLN A 6 -7.50 -22.88 -9.32
CA GLN A 6 -6.44 -23.22 -10.26
C GLN A 6 -5.21 -22.32 -10.07
N TYR A 7 -4.03 -22.92 -10.15
CA TYR A 7 -2.77 -22.20 -10.26
C TYR A 7 -2.47 -21.89 -11.72
N ILE A 8 -2.37 -20.61 -12.04
CA ILE A 8 -2.13 -20.11 -13.41
C ILE A 8 -0.79 -19.37 -13.42
N ARG A 9 0.07 -19.71 -14.38
CA ARG A 9 1.34 -18.99 -14.58
C ARG A 9 1.09 -17.62 -15.20
N HIS A 10 1.93 -16.64 -14.88
CA HIS A 10 1.82 -15.26 -15.34
C HIS A 10 1.50 -15.12 -16.83
N GLN A 11 2.17 -15.90 -17.70
CA GLN A 11 1.98 -15.84 -19.15
C GLN A 11 0.60 -16.33 -19.63
N ASP A 12 -0.09 -17.12 -18.80
CA ASP A 12 -1.37 -17.77 -19.12
C ASP A 12 -2.56 -17.03 -18.45
N ILE A 13 -2.29 -15.94 -17.69
CA ILE A 13 -3.33 -15.15 -17.01
C ILE A 13 -4.07 -14.29 -18.03
N ASP A 14 -5.41 -14.41 -18.06
CA ASP A 14 -6.27 -13.45 -18.72
C ASP A 14 -6.33 -12.15 -17.90
N LYS A 15 -5.46 -11.19 -18.27
CA LYS A 15 -5.35 -9.91 -17.54
C LYS A 15 -6.62 -9.08 -17.62
N SER A 16 -7.46 -9.25 -18.64
CA SER A 16 -8.73 -8.55 -18.74
C SER A 16 -9.71 -9.03 -17.69
N LYS A 17 -9.90 -10.36 -17.57
CA LYS A 17 -10.73 -10.96 -16.52
C LYS A 17 -10.17 -10.70 -15.12
N TRP A 18 -8.84 -10.77 -14.98
CA TRP A 18 -8.14 -10.46 -13.74
C TRP A 18 -8.44 -9.04 -13.26
N ASP A 19 -8.19 -8.04 -14.10
CA ASP A 19 -8.40 -6.63 -13.76
C ASP A 19 -9.88 -6.29 -13.57
N GLN A 20 -10.78 -6.98 -14.28
CA GLN A 20 -12.21 -6.89 -14.04
C GLN A 20 -12.58 -7.43 -12.65
N CYS A 21 -12.07 -8.59 -12.25
CA CYS A 21 -12.28 -9.15 -10.91
C CYS A 21 -11.79 -8.17 -9.84
N ILE A 22 -10.55 -7.63 -9.97
CA ILE A 22 -10.00 -6.65 -9.03
C ILE A 22 -10.89 -5.41 -8.97
N GLY A 23 -11.29 -4.85 -10.11
CA GLY A 23 -12.11 -3.63 -10.19
C GLY A 23 -13.50 -3.77 -9.57
N GLN A 24 -14.07 -4.99 -9.55
CA GLN A 24 -15.37 -5.30 -8.98
C GLN A 24 -15.32 -5.88 -7.56
N ALA A 25 -14.11 -6.16 -7.06
CA ALA A 25 -13.93 -6.75 -5.74
C ALA A 25 -14.34 -5.77 -4.64
N THR A 26 -15.14 -6.25 -3.67
CA THR A 26 -15.54 -5.45 -2.49
C THR A 26 -14.35 -5.09 -1.59
N ASN A 27 -13.31 -5.91 -1.63
CA ASN A 27 -12.02 -5.72 -0.95
C ASN A 27 -10.90 -5.36 -1.93
N GLY A 28 -11.25 -4.77 -3.09
CA GLY A 28 -10.31 -4.40 -4.13
C GLY A 28 -9.32 -3.34 -3.65
N LEU A 29 -8.06 -3.49 -4.07
CA LEU A 29 -6.99 -2.54 -3.81
C LEU A 29 -6.18 -2.31 -5.08
N ILE A 30 -5.55 -1.14 -5.21
CA ILE A 30 -4.72 -0.79 -6.37
C ILE A 30 -3.60 -1.82 -6.62
N TYR A 31 -3.10 -2.46 -5.57
CA TYR A 31 -2.03 -3.45 -5.60
C TYR A 31 -2.38 -4.74 -6.33
N GLY A 32 -3.68 -5.07 -6.40
CA GLY A 32 -4.18 -6.28 -7.05
C GLY A 32 -4.19 -6.22 -8.57
N TYR A 33 -4.21 -5.04 -9.17
CA TYR A 33 -4.27 -4.90 -10.62
C TYR A 33 -3.04 -5.50 -11.32
N SER A 34 -3.25 -6.12 -12.48
CA SER A 34 -2.19 -6.74 -13.28
C SER A 34 -1.10 -5.73 -13.67
N PHE A 35 -1.48 -4.52 -14.08
CA PHE A 35 -0.54 -3.46 -14.44
C PHE A 35 0.30 -2.96 -13.25
N TYR A 36 -0.20 -3.07 -12.01
CA TYR A 36 0.56 -2.78 -10.81
C TYR A 36 1.58 -3.89 -10.52
N LEU A 37 1.11 -5.14 -10.53
CA LEU A 37 1.93 -6.33 -10.27
C LEU A 37 3.05 -6.49 -11.31
N ASP A 38 2.77 -6.23 -12.59
CA ASP A 38 3.77 -6.27 -13.67
C ASP A 38 4.93 -5.31 -13.44
N GLN A 39 4.68 -4.16 -12.81
CA GLN A 39 5.73 -3.19 -12.50
C GLN A 39 6.45 -3.52 -11.19
N MET A 40 5.72 -3.88 -10.13
CA MET A 40 6.29 -3.95 -8.79
C MET A 40 6.79 -5.34 -8.39
N ALA A 41 6.16 -6.42 -8.85
CA ALA A 41 6.63 -7.77 -8.59
C ALA A 41 7.75 -8.17 -9.56
N ARG A 42 8.78 -8.87 -9.06
CA ARG A 42 9.82 -9.45 -9.95
C ARG A 42 9.25 -10.57 -10.81
N ASN A 43 8.47 -11.42 -10.19
CA ASN A 43 7.66 -12.46 -10.83
C ASN A 43 6.35 -12.55 -10.06
N TRP A 44 5.28 -12.88 -10.75
CA TRP A 44 4.02 -13.24 -10.12
C TRP A 44 3.25 -14.23 -10.97
N ASP A 45 2.58 -15.13 -10.31
CA ASP A 45 1.62 -16.10 -10.83
C ASP A 45 0.29 -15.90 -10.11
N ALA A 46 -0.73 -16.67 -10.40
CA ALA A 46 -2.05 -16.50 -9.85
C ALA A 46 -2.64 -17.79 -9.26
N LEU A 47 -3.46 -17.65 -8.23
CA LEU A 47 -4.54 -18.58 -7.93
C LEU A 47 -5.85 -17.93 -8.37
N VAL A 48 -6.68 -18.69 -9.06
CA VAL A 48 -7.95 -18.24 -9.64
C VAL A 48 -9.06 -19.21 -9.27
N LEU A 49 -10.14 -18.71 -8.69
CA LEU A 49 -11.35 -19.47 -8.40
C LEU A 49 -12.27 -19.42 -9.61
N ASN A 50 -12.69 -20.60 -10.11
CA ASN A 50 -13.60 -20.74 -11.24
C ASN A 50 -13.16 -19.87 -12.44
N ASP A 51 -14.06 -19.10 -13.05
CA ASP A 51 -13.74 -18.15 -14.12
C ASP A 51 -13.50 -16.74 -13.54
N TYR A 52 -12.44 -16.56 -12.73
CA TYR A 52 -12.02 -15.29 -12.10
C TYR A 52 -13.07 -14.69 -11.12
N GLU A 53 -13.88 -15.53 -10.45
CA GLU A 53 -14.80 -15.06 -9.39
C GLU A 53 -14.05 -14.50 -8.18
N ALA A 54 -12.89 -15.07 -7.86
CA ALA A 54 -11.92 -14.53 -6.93
C ALA A 54 -10.51 -14.87 -7.39
N VAL A 55 -9.55 -14.02 -7.04
CA VAL A 55 -8.16 -14.16 -7.48
C VAL A 55 -7.19 -13.83 -6.34
N MET A 56 -6.02 -14.46 -6.36
CA MET A 56 -4.91 -14.18 -5.45
C MET A 56 -3.59 -14.11 -6.20
N PRO A 57 -2.89 -12.97 -6.21
CA PRO A 57 -1.56 -12.89 -6.80
C PRO A 57 -0.55 -13.60 -5.91
N LEU A 58 0.30 -14.41 -6.51
CA LEU A 58 1.43 -15.07 -5.88
C LEU A 58 2.71 -14.37 -6.35
N THR A 59 3.11 -13.31 -5.65
CA THR A 59 4.34 -12.57 -5.94
C THR A 59 5.54 -13.35 -5.42
N TRP A 60 6.46 -13.75 -6.31
CA TRP A 60 7.52 -14.68 -5.94
C TRP A 60 8.90 -14.28 -6.46
N ASN A 61 9.89 -14.85 -5.78
CA ASN A 61 11.28 -14.82 -6.20
C ASN A 61 11.95 -16.16 -5.85
N SER A 62 13.20 -16.34 -6.27
CA SER A 62 13.97 -17.53 -5.92
C SER A 62 15.37 -17.14 -5.42
N ARG A 63 15.87 -17.90 -4.45
CA ARG A 63 17.25 -17.81 -3.98
C ARG A 63 17.80 -19.23 -3.79
N TRP A 64 18.94 -19.52 -4.38
CA TRP A 64 19.55 -20.87 -4.38
C TRP A 64 18.58 -21.96 -4.85
N GLY A 65 17.77 -21.69 -5.88
CA GLY A 65 16.77 -22.62 -6.38
C GLY A 65 15.50 -22.78 -5.54
N ILE A 66 15.42 -22.14 -4.37
CA ILE A 66 14.25 -22.19 -3.48
C ILE A 66 13.31 -21.05 -3.82
N LYS A 67 12.10 -21.36 -4.29
CA LYS A 67 11.05 -20.38 -4.53
C LYS A 67 10.38 -19.95 -3.23
N TYR A 68 10.08 -18.65 -3.13
CA TYR A 68 9.36 -18.06 -1.98
C TYR A 68 8.41 -16.96 -2.43
N LEU A 69 7.32 -16.80 -1.69
CA LEU A 69 6.41 -15.65 -1.82
C LEU A 69 6.90 -14.52 -0.91
N TYR A 70 6.81 -13.30 -1.42
CA TYR A 70 7.24 -12.10 -0.73
C TYR A 70 6.32 -10.92 -1.01
N GLN A 71 6.37 -9.89 -0.17
CA GLN A 71 5.67 -8.64 -0.41
C GLN A 71 6.54 -7.71 -1.27
N PRO A 72 6.07 -7.28 -2.47
CA PRO A 72 6.82 -6.32 -3.29
C PRO A 72 6.99 -4.96 -2.60
N PHE A 73 8.00 -4.21 -3.02
CA PHE A 73 8.21 -2.84 -2.56
C PHE A 73 6.98 -1.98 -2.85
N ILE A 74 6.62 -1.08 -1.91
CA ILE A 74 5.44 -0.20 -2.03
C ILE A 74 4.17 -0.98 -2.42
N THR A 75 3.94 -2.11 -1.78
CA THR A 75 2.75 -2.94 -1.94
C THR A 75 2.30 -3.35 -0.54
N ALA A 76 1.39 -2.59 0.06
CA ALA A 76 1.07 -2.80 1.47
C ALA A 76 0.29 -4.10 1.72
N GLN A 77 -0.68 -4.41 0.87
CA GLN A 77 -1.60 -5.53 1.07
C GLN A 77 -1.93 -6.22 -0.26
N LEU A 78 -1.94 -7.55 -0.22
CA LEU A 78 -2.35 -8.42 -1.33
C LEU A 78 -3.42 -9.41 -0.83
N GLY A 79 -3.27 -10.71 -1.12
CA GLY A 79 -4.19 -11.76 -0.69
C GLY A 79 -5.29 -12.04 -1.71
N VAL A 80 -6.44 -12.48 -1.23
CA VAL A 80 -7.57 -12.89 -2.06
C VAL A 80 -8.47 -11.68 -2.33
N PHE A 81 -8.78 -11.43 -3.59
CA PHE A 81 -9.68 -10.39 -4.06
C PHE A 81 -10.90 -10.99 -4.74
N GLY A 82 -12.08 -10.43 -4.53
CA GLY A 82 -13.32 -10.86 -5.15
C GLY A 82 -14.54 -10.16 -4.56
N GLN A 83 -15.71 -10.34 -5.18
CA GLN A 83 -16.95 -9.73 -4.71
C GLN A 83 -17.45 -10.33 -3.39
N SER A 84 -17.16 -11.60 -3.13
CA SER A 84 -17.70 -12.35 -1.98
C SER A 84 -16.62 -13.25 -1.36
N VAL A 85 -15.53 -12.66 -0.83
CA VAL A 85 -14.47 -13.42 -0.18
C VAL A 85 -14.85 -13.71 1.28
N THR A 86 -15.20 -14.98 1.55
CA THR A 86 -15.44 -15.47 2.92
C THR A 86 -14.15 -16.00 3.55
N ASN A 87 -14.16 -16.20 4.89
CA ASN A 87 -13.04 -16.83 5.60
C ASN A 87 -12.67 -18.21 5.01
N GLY A 88 -13.69 -19.02 4.67
CA GLY A 88 -13.47 -20.34 4.07
C GLY A 88 -12.82 -20.25 2.68
N ILE A 89 -13.21 -19.27 1.85
CA ILE A 89 -12.54 -19.03 0.56
C ILE A 89 -11.09 -18.63 0.77
N CYS A 90 -10.82 -17.76 1.73
CA CYS A 90 -9.47 -17.34 2.08
C CYS A 90 -8.58 -18.52 2.49
N ASP A 91 -9.10 -19.41 3.36
CA ASP A 91 -8.38 -20.61 3.80
C ASP A 91 -8.14 -21.61 2.65
N ASP A 92 -9.10 -21.75 1.72
CA ASP A 92 -8.95 -22.62 0.56
C ASP A 92 -7.87 -22.09 -0.39
N PHE A 93 -7.81 -20.78 -0.64
CA PHE A 93 -6.71 -20.16 -1.41
C PHE A 93 -5.35 -20.38 -0.75
N ILE A 94 -5.25 -20.23 0.57
CA ILE A 94 -4.00 -20.45 1.30
C ILE A 94 -3.53 -21.92 1.18
N LYS A 95 -4.47 -22.89 1.27
CA LYS A 95 -4.19 -24.32 1.07
C LYS A 95 -3.76 -24.62 -0.37
N ALA A 96 -4.35 -23.92 -1.35
CA ALA A 96 -4.05 -24.09 -2.77
C ALA A 96 -2.67 -23.52 -3.17
N ILE A 97 -1.97 -22.77 -2.31
CA ILE A 97 -0.62 -22.27 -2.60
C ILE A 97 0.32 -23.46 -2.89
N PRO A 98 0.90 -23.55 -4.11
CA PRO A 98 1.74 -24.68 -4.50
C PRO A 98 2.87 -24.99 -3.50
N PRO A 99 3.13 -26.25 -3.19
CA PRO A 99 4.18 -26.66 -2.25
C PRO A 99 5.60 -26.35 -2.73
N SER A 100 5.77 -26.00 -4.00
CA SER A 100 7.03 -25.50 -4.56
C SER A 100 7.47 -24.16 -3.95
N PHE A 101 6.54 -23.37 -3.44
CA PHE A 101 6.84 -22.17 -2.63
C PHE A 101 7.17 -22.62 -1.20
N ARG A 102 8.47 -22.68 -0.88
CA ARG A 102 9.00 -23.23 0.37
C ARG A 102 8.95 -22.25 1.54
N TYR A 103 8.86 -20.96 1.25
CA TYR A 103 8.68 -19.92 2.26
C TYR A 103 7.65 -18.92 1.76
N ILE A 104 6.72 -18.53 2.61
CA ILE A 104 5.65 -17.59 2.32
C ILE A 104 5.69 -16.51 3.40
N ASP A 105 5.83 -15.27 2.98
CA ASP A 105 5.81 -14.10 3.87
C ASP A 105 5.12 -12.96 3.11
N ILE A 106 3.80 -12.88 3.24
CA ILE A 106 2.95 -11.95 2.51
C ILE A 106 1.92 -11.32 3.42
N LEU A 107 1.50 -10.12 3.07
CA LEU A 107 0.48 -9.35 3.76
C LEU A 107 -0.84 -9.48 2.98
N LEU A 108 -1.88 -9.95 3.65
CA LEU A 108 -3.21 -10.07 3.06
C LEU A 108 -3.98 -8.75 3.25
N ASN A 109 -5.00 -8.49 2.46
CA ASN A 109 -5.83 -7.29 2.64
C ASN A 109 -6.77 -7.42 3.85
N ALA A 110 -7.23 -6.28 4.37
CA ALA A 110 -8.09 -6.21 5.55
C ALA A 110 -9.41 -6.99 5.41
N GLY A 111 -9.89 -7.20 4.18
CA GLY A 111 -11.07 -8.04 3.90
C GLY A 111 -10.80 -9.55 3.99
N ASN A 112 -9.54 -9.97 4.12
CA ASN A 112 -9.18 -11.38 4.29
C ASN A 112 -9.09 -11.72 5.78
N GLN A 113 -9.84 -12.73 6.23
CA GLN A 113 -9.84 -13.17 7.61
C GLN A 113 -9.65 -14.70 7.70
N PRO A 114 -8.47 -15.23 7.34
CA PRO A 114 -8.19 -16.64 7.42
C PRO A 114 -8.19 -17.12 8.88
N GLN A 115 -8.64 -18.35 9.10
CA GLN A 115 -8.69 -18.97 10.45
C GLN A 115 -7.38 -19.68 10.82
N SER A 116 -6.37 -19.62 9.96
CA SER A 116 -5.08 -20.28 10.15
C SER A 116 -4.30 -19.69 11.33
N SER A 117 -3.70 -20.55 12.15
CA SER A 117 -2.80 -20.17 13.25
C SER A 117 -1.46 -19.54 12.80
N THR A 118 -1.18 -19.54 11.49
CA THR A 118 0.04 -18.97 10.92
C THR A 118 -0.11 -17.48 10.55
N VAL A 119 -1.19 -16.86 11.00
CA VAL A 119 -1.53 -15.46 10.72
C VAL A 119 -1.28 -14.59 11.95
N THR A 120 -0.60 -13.47 11.74
CA THR A 120 -0.45 -12.40 12.75
C THR A 120 -1.16 -11.14 12.27
N LYS A 121 -1.59 -10.29 13.20
CA LYS A 121 -2.20 -8.99 12.85
C LYS A 121 -1.14 -7.93 12.66
N ARG A 122 -1.35 -7.07 11.68
CA ARG A 122 -0.63 -5.83 11.43
C ARG A 122 -1.57 -4.65 11.48
N SER A 123 -1.05 -3.47 11.76
CA SER A 123 -1.85 -2.25 11.84
C SER A 123 -1.76 -1.45 10.55
N ASN A 124 -2.91 -1.04 10.02
CA ASN A 124 -3.08 0.02 9.04
C ASN A 124 -3.89 1.14 9.68
N PHE A 125 -3.80 2.35 9.14
CA PHE A 125 -4.59 3.50 9.59
C PHE A 125 -5.31 4.12 8.41
N ILE A 126 -6.61 4.34 8.56
CA ILE A 126 -7.47 4.92 7.55
C ILE A 126 -8.29 6.07 8.10
N LEU A 127 -8.59 7.06 7.26
CA LEU A 127 -9.45 8.19 7.58
C LEU A 127 -10.57 8.30 6.53
N PRO A 128 -11.83 7.97 6.87
CA PRO A 128 -12.97 8.24 5.98
C PRO A 128 -13.13 9.74 5.74
N LEU A 129 -13.25 10.14 4.46
CA LEU A 129 -13.32 11.55 4.05
C LEU A 129 -14.74 12.01 3.70
N ASN A 130 -15.76 11.21 4.02
CA ASN A 130 -17.16 11.45 3.70
C ASN A 130 -17.89 12.49 4.57
N ARG A 131 -17.12 13.37 5.22
CA ARG A 131 -17.61 14.47 6.05
C ARG A 131 -17.02 15.81 5.58
N PRO A 132 -17.71 16.94 5.84
CA PRO A 132 -17.12 18.25 5.58
C PRO A 132 -15.77 18.44 6.29
N TYR A 133 -14.89 19.24 5.69
CA TYR A 133 -13.54 19.45 6.20
C TYR A 133 -13.52 19.92 7.66
N GLU A 134 -14.40 20.82 8.04
CA GLU A 134 -14.48 21.37 9.40
C GLU A 134 -14.75 20.26 10.43
N VAL A 135 -15.57 19.26 10.05
CA VAL A 135 -15.87 18.12 10.92
C VAL A 135 -14.65 17.19 11.06
N LEU A 136 -13.91 16.97 9.97
CA LEU A 136 -12.67 16.20 9.99
C LEU A 136 -11.58 16.92 10.79
N ALA A 137 -11.36 18.20 10.54
CA ALA A 137 -10.34 19.01 11.22
C ALA A 137 -10.60 19.16 12.73
N ASN A 138 -11.86 19.13 13.16
CA ASN A 138 -12.20 19.13 14.59
C ASN A 138 -11.69 17.88 15.33
N GLN A 139 -11.48 16.76 14.63
CA GLN A 139 -10.92 15.53 15.21
C GLN A 139 -9.39 15.58 15.38
N TYR A 140 -8.73 16.58 14.81
CA TYR A 140 -7.29 16.76 14.95
C TYR A 140 -6.90 17.00 16.41
N ASN A 141 -5.84 16.33 16.85
CA ASN A 141 -5.33 16.61 18.19
C ASN A 141 -4.65 17.98 18.26
N GLU A 142 -4.46 18.48 19.47
CA GLU A 142 -3.93 19.84 19.72
C GLU A 142 -2.51 20.04 19.17
N ASN A 143 -1.68 18.97 19.15
CA ASN A 143 -0.34 19.05 18.57
C ASN A 143 -0.39 19.25 17.05
N LEU A 144 -1.27 18.52 16.35
CA LEU A 144 -1.48 18.67 14.91
C LEU A 144 -2.01 20.07 14.58
N LYS A 145 -3.03 20.56 15.30
CA LYS A 145 -3.57 21.92 15.11
C LYS A 145 -2.48 22.99 15.25
N ARG A 146 -1.59 22.85 16.24
CA ARG A 146 -0.44 23.76 16.39
C ARG A 146 0.53 23.69 15.21
N ASN A 147 0.83 22.48 14.70
CA ASN A 147 1.72 22.33 13.55
C ASN A 147 1.11 22.90 12.26
N ILE A 148 -0.20 22.72 12.03
CA ILE A 148 -0.92 23.31 10.89
C ILE A 148 -0.91 24.84 11.01
N LYS A 149 -1.19 25.39 12.19
CA LYS A 149 -1.10 26.85 12.41
C LYS A 149 0.31 27.38 12.16
N LYS A 150 1.35 26.66 12.60
CA LYS A 150 2.75 27.01 12.35
C LYS A 150 3.07 26.99 10.85
N SER A 151 2.62 25.96 10.13
CA SER A 151 2.84 25.88 8.68
C SER A 151 2.17 27.00 7.91
N ALA A 152 0.97 27.42 8.32
CA ALA A 152 0.26 28.57 7.74
C ALA A 152 0.99 29.91 7.93
N GLN A 153 1.85 30.02 8.96
CA GLN A 153 2.66 31.22 9.25
C GLN A 153 4.03 31.19 8.56
N ALA A 154 4.43 30.07 7.98
CA ALA A 154 5.79 29.83 7.47
C ALA A 154 5.94 30.09 5.95
N ASP A 155 5.02 30.81 5.32
CA ASP A 155 5.01 31.09 3.86
C ASP A 155 5.23 29.83 3.01
N LEU A 156 4.49 28.77 3.36
CA LEU A 156 4.54 27.50 2.65
C LEU A 156 3.52 27.46 1.51
N THR A 157 3.96 26.99 0.33
CA THR A 157 3.12 26.85 -0.85
C THR A 157 2.91 25.39 -1.21
N LEU A 158 1.64 24.99 -1.36
CA LEU A 158 1.27 23.70 -1.93
C LEU A 158 1.39 23.76 -3.46
N ARG A 159 2.11 22.80 -4.05
CA ARG A 159 2.11 22.56 -5.50
C ARG A 159 1.73 21.10 -5.76
N THR A 160 0.83 20.87 -6.70
CA THR A 160 0.41 19.51 -7.14
C THR A 160 1.03 19.19 -8.48
N ASP A 161 1.03 17.90 -8.84
CA ASP A 161 1.58 17.37 -10.09
C ASP A 161 3.04 17.78 -10.35
N ILE A 162 3.80 17.90 -9.24
CA ILE A 162 5.24 18.16 -9.27
C ILE A 162 6.00 16.98 -9.89
N ASP A 163 7.25 17.21 -10.30
CA ASP A 163 8.12 16.17 -10.84
C ASP A 163 8.31 15.03 -9.82
N VAL A 164 7.94 13.81 -10.22
CA VAL A 164 8.05 12.61 -9.37
C VAL A 164 9.49 12.31 -8.96
N ASP A 165 10.49 12.67 -9.76
CA ASP A 165 11.89 12.48 -9.40
C ASP A 165 12.31 13.39 -8.25
N GLY A 166 11.69 14.57 -8.10
CA GLY A 166 11.84 15.41 -6.91
C GLY A 166 11.35 14.70 -5.65
N VAL A 167 10.14 14.09 -5.72
CA VAL A 167 9.58 13.29 -4.62
C VAL A 167 10.48 12.10 -4.28
N ILE A 168 10.91 11.34 -5.30
CA ILE A 168 11.79 10.18 -5.14
C ILE A 168 13.11 10.58 -4.47
N ARG A 169 13.75 11.67 -4.92
CA ARG A 169 15.01 12.14 -4.33
C ARG A 169 14.85 12.48 -2.84
N LEU A 170 13.76 13.18 -2.48
CA LEU A 170 13.51 13.54 -1.08
C LEU A 170 13.20 12.32 -0.21
N ALA A 171 12.36 11.40 -0.71
CA ALA A 171 12.05 10.14 -0.04
C ALA A 171 13.31 9.24 0.13
N ALA A 172 14.13 9.12 -0.92
CA ALA A 172 15.36 8.34 -0.87
C ALA A 172 16.40 8.94 0.12
N ALA A 173 16.45 10.26 0.25
CA ALA A 173 17.30 10.92 1.25
C ALA A 173 16.87 10.53 2.67
N GLN A 174 15.57 10.53 2.95
CA GLN A 174 15.02 10.11 4.23
C GLN A 174 15.19 8.60 4.50
N MET A 175 14.99 7.75 3.49
CA MET A 175 15.16 6.30 3.62
C MET A 175 16.61 5.90 3.93
N ARG A 176 17.62 6.66 3.44
CA ARG A 176 19.04 6.39 3.74
C ARG A 176 19.36 6.46 5.23
N GLU A 177 18.59 7.19 6.01
CA GLU A 177 18.72 7.23 7.47
C GLU A 177 18.31 5.90 8.13
N HIS A 178 17.50 5.07 7.44
CA HIS A 178 16.92 3.82 7.96
C HIS A 178 17.27 2.57 7.14
N GLY A 179 18.02 2.70 6.05
CA GLY A 179 18.40 1.64 5.12
C GLY A 179 18.47 2.15 3.69
N HIS A 180 18.92 1.30 2.76
CA HIS A 180 18.97 1.65 1.34
C HIS A 180 17.93 0.84 0.57
N GLU A 181 17.01 1.54 -0.11
CA GLU A 181 16.18 0.89 -1.11
C GLU A 181 16.97 0.65 -2.40
N SER A 182 16.67 -0.46 -3.08
CA SER A 182 17.42 -0.81 -4.29
C SER A 182 17.09 0.12 -5.46
N ALA A 183 18.08 0.42 -6.30
CA ALA A 183 17.86 1.21 -7.52
C ALA A 183 16.83 0.54 -8.46
N ASP A 184 16.76 -0.81 -8.46
CA ASP A 184 15.77 -1.57 -9.22
C ASP A 184 14.34 -1.26 -8.74
N ASN A 185 14.09 -1.26 -7.44
CA ASN A 185 12.78 -0.93 -6.87
C ASN A 185 12.36 0.52 -7.18
N ILE A 186 13.29 1.46 -7.12
CA ILE A 186 13.03 2.87 -7.50
C ILE A 186 12.69 2.99 -8.98
N ASN A 187 13.40 2.29 -9.86
CA ASN A 187 13.11 2.29 -11.30
C ASN A 187 11.75 1.63 -11.61
N ARG A 188 11.40 0.56 -10.90
CA ARG A 188 10.06 -0.07 -10.98
C ARG A 188 8.97 0.90 -10.56
N PHE A 189 9.18 1.62 -9.47
CA PHE A 189 8.24 2.64 -9.00
C PHE A 189 8.05 3.78 -10.02
N ARG A 190 9.11 4.28 -10.67
CA ARG A 190 8.98 5.28 -11.75
C ARG A 190 8.09 4.80 -12.89
N LYS A 191 8.30 3.55 -13.34
CA LYS A 191 7.48 2.94 -14.40
C LYS A 191 6.02 2.81 -13.96
N LEU A 192 5.79 2.33 -12.73
CA LEU A 192 4.45 2.25 -12.16
C LEU A 192 3.79 3.61 -12.12
N PHE A 193 4.48 4.64 -11.60
CA PHE A 193 3.94 6.00 -11.53
C PHE A 193 3.52 6.52 -12.90
N THR A 194 4.34 6.29 -13.95
CA THR A 194 3.99 6.68 -15.32
C THR A 194 2.68 6.02 -15.78
N VAL A 195 2.56 4.70 -15.60
CA VAL A 195 1.33 3.94 -15.93
C VAL A 195 0.12 4.46 -15.16
N LEU A 196 0.27 4.71 -13.85
CA LEU A 196 -0.83 5.19 -13.02
C LEU A 196 -1.22 6.64 -13.33
N LYS A 197 -0.25 7.49 -13.69
CA LYS A 197 -0.50 8.88 -14.11
C LYS A 197 -1.32 8.91 -15.40
N GLU A 198 -0.97 8.10 -16.40
CA GLU A 198 -1.75 7.96 -17.65
C GLU A 198 -3.19 7.50 -17.38
N LYS A 199 -3.38 6.61 -16.41
CA LYS A 199 -4.70 6.14 -15.94
C LYS A 199 -5.43 7.14 -15.03
N LYS A 200 -4.84 8.30 -14.71
CA LYS A 200 -5.35 9.29 -13.75
C LYS A 200 -5.53 8.72 -12.32
N MET A 201 -4.72 7.74 -11.97
CA MET A 201 -4.72 7.04 -10.69
C MET A 201 -3.54 7.43 -9.79
N ALA A 202 -2.70 8.40 -10.19
CA ALA A 202 -1.59 8.89 -9.38
C ALA A 202 -1.40 10.39 -9.52
N ARG A 203 -1.10 11.06 -8.39
CA ARG A 203 -0.73 12.48 -8.33
C ARG A 203 0.42 12.69 -7.34
N THR A 204 1.22 13.72 -7.58
CA THR A 204 2.28 14.16 -6.66
C THR A 204 1.87 15.46 -5.97
N TYR A 205 2.22 15.57 -4.69
CA TYR A 205 2.04 16.78 -3.89
C TYR A 205 3.37 17.19 -3.28
N GLY A 206 3.62 18.49 -3.25
CA GLY A 206 4.79 19.07 -2.60
C GLY A 206 4.45 20.34 -1.84
N ILE A 207 5.02 20.48 -0.66
CA ILE A 207 5.02 21.73 0.13
C ILE A 207 6.38 22.37 -0.04
N PHE A 208 6.39 23.62 -0.48
CA PHE A 208 7.58 24.39 -0.76
C PHE A 208 7.70 25.61 0.16
N GLN A 209 8.94 25.95 0.48
CA GLN A 209 9.32 27.27 1.00
C GLN A 209 10.18 27.95 -0.06
N GLY A 210 9.62 28.96 -0.73
CA GLY A 210 10.20 29.46 -1.97
C GLY A 210 10.35 28.34 -3.01
N GLU A 211 11.58 28.03 -3.44
CA GLU A 211 11.87 26.94 -4.38
C GLU A 211 12.31 25.63 -3.68
N GLN A 212 12.46 25.65 -2.35
CA GLN A 212 12.89 24.48 -1.60
C GLN A 212 11.71 23.55 -1.29
N LEU A 213 11.78 22.30 -1.74
CA LEU A 213 10.82 21.26 -1.41
C LEU A 213 11.00 20.80 0.05
N GLY A 214 10.04 21.15 0.91
CA GLY A 214 10.06 20.85 2.35
C GLY A 214 9.42 19.50 2.71
N ALA A 215 8.33 19.15 2.02
CA ALA A 215 7.67 17.85 2.15
C ALA A 215 7.05 17.45 0.82
N SER A 216 6.99 16.16 0.55
CA SER A 216 6.35 15.64 -0.67
C SER A 216 5.75 14.26 -0.45
N ALA A 217 4.76 13.93 -1.27
CA ALA A 217 4.19 12.60 -1.34
C ALA A 217 3.69 12.28 -2.75
N VAL A 218 3.63 10.98 -3.05
CA VAL A 218 2.81 10.45 -4.13
C VAL A 218 1.52 9.91 -3.51
N PHE A 219 0.39 10.27 -4.08
CA PHE A 219 -0.90 9.67 -3.76
C PHE A 219 -1.39 8.83 -4.93
N PHE A 220 -1.87 7.62 -4.63
CA PHE A 220 -2.59 6.80 -5.59
C PHE A 220 -4.09 6.84 -5.30
N PHE A 221 -4.90 6.64 -6.34
CA PHE A 221 -6.36 6.73 -6.28
C PHE A 221 -6.99 5.49 -6.93
N SER A 222 -7.73 4.69 -6.16
CA SER A 222 -8.45 3.52 -6.66
C SER A 222 -9.43 3.01 -5.61
N HIS A 223 -10.53 2.38 -6.00
CA HIS A 223 -11.48 1.72 -5.08
C HIS A 223 -11.98 2.66 -3.95
N GLN A 224 -12.29 3.93 -4.29
CA GLN A 224 -12.68 4.94 -3.28
C GLN A 224 -11.65 5.07 -2.15
N ARG A 225 -10.37 4.83 -2.45
CA ARG A 225 -9.26 4.93 -1.51
C ARG A 225 -8.16 5.81 -2.08
N VAL A 226 -7.62 6.68 -1.24
CA VAL A 226 -6.46 7.53 -1.52
C VAL A 226 -5.29 6.99 -0.72
N TYR A 227 -4.30 6.43 -1.39
CA TYR A 227 -3.15 5.80 -0.77
C TYR A 227 -2.01 6.80 -0.61
N TYR A 228 -1.52 6.98 0.61
CA TYR A 228 -0.40 7.87 0.95
C TYR A 228 0.93 7.14 0.72
N ILE A 229 1.39 7.17 -0.52
CA ILE A 229 2.56 6.43 -1.00
C ILE A 229 3.79 7.32 -0.97
N LEU A 230 4.97 6.75 -0.98
CA LEU A 230 6.30 7.35 -1.12
C LEU A 230 6.40 8.80 -0.59
N VAL A 231 6.77 8.92 0.67
CA VAL A 231 6.81 10.19 1.40
C VAL A 231 8.24 10.64 1.59
N GLY A 232 8.50 11.93 1.38
CA GLY A 232 9.77 12.57 1.66
C GLY A 232 9.60 13.85 2.47
N ASN A 233 10.47 14.05 3.47
CA ASN A 233 10.47 15.22 4.32
C ASN A 233 11.90 15.76 4.47
N HIS A 234 12.09 17.02 4.08
CA HIS A 234 13.33 17.75 4.35
C HIS A 234 13.40 18.14 5.83
N PRO A 235 14.58 18.16 6.48
CA PRO A 235 14.70 18.57 7.89
C PRO A 235 14.03 19.94 8.20
N SER A 236 14.30 20.97 7.40
CA SER A 236 13.65 22.28 7.55
C SER A 236 12.13 22.23 7.40
N GLY A 237 11.62 21.39 6.48
CA GLY A 237 10.18 21.19 6.29
C GLY A 237 9.51 20.53 7.50
N ARG A 238 10.19 19.58 8.16
CA ARG A 238 9.71 18.98 9.42
C ARG A 238 9.54 20.04 10.52
N GLU A 239 10.52 20.91 10.67
CA GLU A 239 10.46 22.00 11.66
C GLU A 239 9.29 22.95 11.42
N MET A 240 8.94 23.22 10.16
CA MET A 240 7.84 24.10 9.76
C MET A 240 6.46 23.42 9.71
N GLY A 241 6.38 22.12 9.96
CA GLY A 241 5.12 21.38 9.86
C GLY A 241 4.66 21.07 8.43
N ALA A 242 5.58 21.08 7.44
CA ALA A 242 5.25 20.89 6.02
C ALA A 242 4.55 19.55 5.74
N SER A 243 4.93 18.46 6.41
CA SER A 243 4.25 17.16 6.26
C SER A 243 2.82 17.16 6.79
N HIS A 244 2.55 17.92 7.85
CA HIS A 244 1.19 18.09 8.38
C HIS A 244 0.34 18.89 7.40
N ALA A 245 0.88 19.98 6.86
CA ALA A 245 0.22 20.81 5.85
C ALA A 245 -0.09 20.04 4.57
N LEU A 246 0.79 19.13 4.13
CA LEU A 246 0.59 18.32 2.95
C LEU A 246 -0.60 17.37 3.10
N ILE A 247 -0.68 16.64 4.23
CA ILE A 247 -1.79 15.72 4.49
C ILE A 247 -3.09 16.52 4.72
N ASP A 248 -3.04 17.62 5.44
CA ASP A 248 -4.20 18.49 5.69
C ASP A 248 -4.77 19.03 4.37
N ALA A 249 -3.92 19.47 3.46
CA ALA A 249 -4.34 19.96 2.13
C ALA A 249 -5.03 18.84 1.30
N LEU A 250 -4.55 17.59 1.37
CA LEU A 250 -5.24 16.47 0.76
C LEU A 250 -6.60 16.20 1.41
N ILE A 251 -6.66 16.20 2.75
CA ILE A 251 -7.92 16.01 3.49
C ILE A 251 -8.92 17.11 3.11
N GLN A 252 -8.47 18.37 3.01
CA GLN A 252 -9.31 19.48 2.59
C GLN A 252 -9.84 19.30 1.15
N GLU A 253 -8.99 18.88 0.21
CA GLU A 253 -9.38 18.62 -1.18
C GLU A 253 -10.38 17.47 -1.31
N GLN A 254 -10.23 16.42 -0.49
CA GLN A 254 -11.03 15.20 -0.59
C GLN A 254 -12.21 15.14 0.38
N ALA A 255 -12.37 16.15 1.26
CA ALA A 255 -13.47 16.20 2.22
C ALA A 255 -14.83 16.21 1.53
N GLY A 256 -15.81 15.49 2.07
CA GLY A 256 -17.16 15.31 1.52
C GLY A 256 -17.24 14.30 0.37
N THR A 257 -16.15 13.67 -0.04
CA THR A 257 -16.15 12.56 -1.01
C THR A 257 -16.37 11.20 -0.32
N ASN A 258 -16.69 10.16 -1.09
CA ASN A 258 -16.76 8.80 -0.57
C ASN A 258 -15.36 8.14 -0.44
N ASN A 259 -14.29 8.91 -0.58
CA ASN A 259 -12.93 8.38 -0.46
C ASN A 259 -12.53 8.14 0.99
N THR A 260 -11.60 7.21 1.17
CA THR A 260 -10.91 6.94 2.42
C THR A 260 -9.42 7.18 2.23
N LEU A 261 -8.79 8.05 3.03
CA LEU A 261 -7.35 8.20 3.04
C LEU A 261 -6.73 7.01 3.77
N ASP A 262 -5.84 6.30 3.08
CA ASP A 262 -5.08 5.17 3.58
C ASP A 262 -3.62 5.60 3.83
N PHE A 263 -3.18 5.49 5.08
CA PHE A 263 -1.82 5.86 5.47
C PHE A 263 -0.79 4.74 5.27
N GLU A 264 -1.20 3.63 4.66
CA GLU A 264 -0.32 2.52 4.27
C GLU A 264 0.32 1.75 5.43
N GLY A 265 -0.33 1.76 6.56
CA GLY A 265 0.07 1.00 7.73
C GLY A 265 1.11 1.69 8.60
N SER A 266 1.22 1.24 9.80
CA SER A 266 2.42 1.32 10.62
C SER A 266 2.29 0.54 11.92
N ASP A 267 3.16 -0.41 12.12
CA ASP A 267 3.44 -1.01 13.45
C ASP A 267 4.44 -0.17 14.25
N ILE A 268 4.94 0.95 13.69
CA ILE A 268 5.86 1.89 14.37
C ILE A 268 5.02 2.83 15.23
N PRO A 269 5.17 2.81 16.58
CA PRO A 269 4.31 3.57 17.48
C PRO A 269 4.26 5.07 17.18
N GLY A 270 5.39 5.68 16.78
CA GLY A 270 5.46 7.10 16.43
C GLY A 270 4.67 7.45 15.18
N LEU A 271 4.70 6.61 14.14
CA LEU A 271 3.90 6.80 12.93
C LEU A 271 2.42 6.55 13.19
N ALA A 272 2.08 5.51 13.96
CA ALA A 272 0.71 5.25 14.38
C ALA A 272 0.10 6.46 15.13
N ALA A 273 0.86 7.05 16.05
CA ALA A 273 0.45 8.26 16.77
C ALA A 273 0.28 9.47 15.83
N TYR A 274 1.17 9.60 14.83
CA TYR A 274 1.08 10.64 13.82
C TYR A 274 -0.19 10.53 12.98
N TYR A 275 -0.56 9.33 12.53
CA TYR A 275 -1.78 9.11 11.75
C TYR A 275 -3.06 9.32 12.60
N ARG A 276 -3.07 8.81 13.84
CA ARG A 276 -4.18 9.06 14.78
C ARG A 276 -4.38 10.53 15.08
N ALA A 277 -3.33 11.35 14.97
CA ALA A 277 -3.46 12.81 15.19
C ALA A 277 -4.43 13.47 14.20
N PHE A 278 -4.61 12.92 13.00
CA PHE A 278 -5.58 13.35 11.99
C PHE A 278 -6.99 12.78 12.21
N GLY A 279 -7.22 12.00 13.26
CA GLY A 279 -8.48 11.29 13.47
C GLY A 279 -8.56 9.94 12.75
N ALA A 280 -7.43 9.42 12.23
CA ALA A 280 -7.41 8.12 11.58
C ALA A 280 -7.71 6.98 12.57
N ILE A 281 -8.47 6.00 12.10
CA ILE A 281 -8.83 4.79 12.83
C ILE A 281 -7.98 3.60 12.36
N GLU A 282 -7.78 2.63 13.22
CA GLU A 282 -7.03 1.42 12.89
C GLU A 282 -7.88 0.46 12.05
N GLU A 283 -7.32 -0.01 10.94
CA GLU A 283 -7.84 -1.07 10.08
C GLU A 283 -6.84 -2.24 10.10
N PRO A 284 -6.99 -3.22 10.99
CA PRO A 284 -6.04 -4.31 11.09
C PRO A 284 -6.13 -5.24 9.87
N TYR A 285 -4.98 -5.77 9.43
CA TYR A 285 -4.89 -6.71 8.33
C TYR A 285 -3.99 -7.90 8.66
N PRO A 286 -4.19 -9.07 8.00
CA PRO A 286 -3.43 -10.28 8.32
C PRO A 286 -2.08 -10.33 7.62
N ALA A 287 -1.04 -10.78 8.34
CA ALA A 287 0.24 -11.19 7.77
C ALA A 287 0.33 -12.72 7.82
N LEU A 288 0.52 -13.35 6.66
CA LEU A 288 0.63 -14.79 6.50
C LEU A 288 2.10 -15.19 6.41
N ARG A 289 2.56 -16.01 7.35
CA ARG A 289 3.90 -16.58 7.32
C ARG A 289 3.85 -18.09 7.42
N ILE A 290 4.37 -18.77 6.38
CA ILE A 290 4.46 -20.24 6.33
C ILE A 290 5.89 -20.62 5.96
N ASN A 291 6.52 -21.44 6.81
CA ASN A 291 7.89 -21.93 6.59
C ASN A 291 7.87 -23.43 6.30
N ARG A 292 7.96 -23.80 5.02
CA ARG A 292 8.06 -25.17 4.51
C ARG A 292 9.50 -25.59 4.17
N LEU A 293 10.49 -24.82 4.65
CA LEU A 293 11.89 -25.16 4.45
C LEU A 293 12.26 -26.45 5.16
N PRO A 294 13.23 -27.23 4.64
CA PRO A 294 13.82 -28.34 5.38
C PRO A 294 14.32 -27.90 6.76
N PHE A 295 14.31 -28.81 7.74
CA PHE A 295 14.59 -28.46 9.15
C PHE A 295 15.95 -27.75 9.33
N PHE A 296 16.96 -28.14 8.54
CA PHE A 296 18.32 -27.57 8.58
C PHE A 296 18.43 -26.19 7.94
N LEU A 297 17.39 -25.72 7.24
CA LEU A 297 17.32 -24.35 6.67
C LEU A 297 16.32 -23.45 7.40
N LYS A 298 15.51 -24.00 8.31
CA LYS A 298 14.48 -23.20 9.02
C LYS A 298 15.05 -22.06 9.84
N TRP A 299 16.29 -22.19 10.32
CA TRP A 299 16.97 -21.15 11.12
C TRP A 299 17.32 -19.89 10.31
N LEU A 300 17.40 -19.98 8.97
CA LEU A 300 17.66 -18.84 8.08
C LEU A 300 16.49 -17.84 8.04
N LYS A 301 15.32 -18.23 8.53
CA LYS A 301 14.08 -17.46 8.46
C LYS A 301 13.24 -17.65 9.76
N LYS A 302 13.90 -17.38 10.90
CA LYS A 302 13.22 -17.26 12.19
C LYS A 302 12.55 -15.89 12.31
#